data_9d07d74d007d65a15a4cc9b4e77cdad0
#
_entry.id   9d07d74d007d65a15a4cc9b4e77cdad0
#
_cell.length_a   1.000
_cell.length_b   1.000
_cell.length_c   1.000
_cell.angle_alpha   90.00
_cell.angle_beta   90.00
_cell.angle_gamma   90.00
#
_symmetry.space_group_name_H-M   'P 1'
#
loop_
_entity.id
_entity.type
_entity.pdbx_description
1 polymer ?
#
loop_
_entity_poly.entity_id
_entity_poly.type
_entity_poly.pdbx_seq_one_letter_code
_entity_poly.pdbx_strand_id
1 'polypeptide(L)'
;MEPIKRIAVLQRQIVDRRLGAALIGYSRNILYYTGTAQPSYLVVLPDEYILYVRSGLDFALNDIFIPKEKVKEERRLGKISEAFLTKIQLSGGQIGVELDILTAEQFLNMKKLFPGCDFINISPLILEQRKIKTALEVAEIKKACQAIHAGHEAVLSTLKEGITELELAAAVENAHRLAGHEGIFFIRQPDFFMSRGPITSGPNLFKISGVVYTITGVGLSPAVPAGPSQRKINTGDIIIVDIPTLVNGYHADQTRTYCVGKAGKAIHSMYADLKAIADHLIENITPGMACNDIYRIAVKKADALERQGQFQHFGSGKRSRLIGHGIGLELNEPPILSEYDHSPVEEDYVIALDLHMLDEVLGVVKLEDMILVKGKGNQILTMTPREMFEI
;
A
#
# COMPACT_ATOMS: atom_id res chain seq x y z
N MET A 1 -7.08 17.57 3.91
CA MET A 1 -6.38 18.54 4.81
C MET A 1 -5.28 19.21 4.00
N GLU A 2 -5.18 20.52 3.98
CA GLU A 2 -4.05 21.18 3.31
C GLU A 2 -2.73 20.74 3.92
N PRO A 3 -1.65 20.56 3.13
CA PRO A 3 -0.38 20.02 3.62
C PRO A 3 0.16 20.73 4.86
N ILE A 4 0.08 22.05 4.90
CA ILE A 4 0.53 22.88 6.04
C ILE A 4 -0.21 22.56 7.35
N LYS A 5 -1.47 22.10 7.27
CA LYS A 5 -2.27 21.72 8.44
C LYS A 5 -1.85 20.37 9.03
N ARG A 6 -1.12 19.52 8.28
CA ARG A 6 -0.66 18.22 8.76
C ARG A 6 0.30 18.33 9.93
N ILE A 7 1.25 19.28 9.84
CA ILE A 7 2.19 19.54 10.94
C ILE A 7 1.45 20.08 12.17
N ALA A 8 0.48 20.98 11.99
CA ALA A 8 -0.31 21.50 13.09
C ALA A 8 -1.15 20.42 13.82
N VAL A 9 -1.61 19.40 13.10
CA VAL A 9 -2.27 18.22 13.71
C VAL A 9 -1.26 17.43 14.54
N LEU A 10 -0.07 17.17 14.01
CA LEU A 10 0.99 16.48 14.75
C LEU A 10 1.42 17.28 16.00
N GLN A 11 1.54 18.60 15.90
CA GLN A 11 1.85 19.46 17.05
C GLN A 11 0.82 19.32 18.17
N ARG A 12 -0.48 19.30 17.85
CA ARG A 12 -1.54 19.03 18.84
C ARG A 12 -1.36 17.66 19.49
N GLN A 13 -1.09 16.63 18.70
CA GLN A 13 -0.88 15.28 19.21
C GLN A 13 0.36 15.18 20.12
N ILE A 14 1.43 15.94 19.82
CA ILE A 14 2.61 16.09 20.67
C ILE A 14 2.20 16.66 22.04
N VAL A 15 1.44 17.75 22.05
CA VAL A 15 0.95 18.40 23.27
C VAL A 15 0.06 17.44 24.08
N ASP A 16 -0.94 16.83 23.44
CA ASP A 16 -1.89 15.94 24.09
C ASP A 16 -1.21 14.73 24.76
N ARG A 17 -0.09 14.28 24.19
CA ARG A 17 0.71 13.15 24.72
C ARG A 17 1.89 13.58 25.59
N ARG A 18 2.03 14.86 25.85
CA ARG A 18 3.13 15.42 26.64
C ARG A 18 4.52 15.09 26.10
N LEU A 19 4.65 14.98 24.77
CA LEU A 19 5.94 14.80 24.14
C LEU A 19 6.66 16.17 24.02
N GLY A 20 7.96 16.17 24.25
CA GLY A 20 8.79 17.37 24.06
C GLY A 20 9.03 17.68 22.58
N ALA A 21 9.08 16.64 21.75
CA ALA A 21 9.23 16.75 20.29
C ALA A 21 8.80 15.48 19.56
N ALA A 22 8.62 15.59 18.24
CA ALA A 22 8.70 14.46 17.30
C ALA A 22 9.92 14.65 16.39
N LEU A 23 10.69 13.57 16.19
CA LEU A 23 11.81 13.50 15.26
C LEU A 23 11.47 12.47 14.18
N ILE A 24 11.14 12.94 12.98
CA ILE A 24 10.73 12.14 11.84
C ILE A 24 11.90 12.01 10.87
N GLY A 25 12.22 10.79 10.44
CA GLY A 25 13.31 10.50 9.51
C GLY A 25 12.91 9.64 8.33
N TYR A 26 11.73 9.01 8.35
CA TYR A 26 11.27 8.15 7.28
C TYR A 26 10.80 8.95 6.06
N SER A 27 11.38 8.67 4.90
CA SER A 27 11.19 9.48 3.68
C SER A 27 9.72 9.65 3.26
N ARG A 28 8.87 8.64 3.47
CA ARG A 28 7.43 8.73 3.15
C ARG A 28 6.70 9.71 4.06
N ASN A 29 7.06 9.73 5.35
CA ASN A 29 6.48 10.68 6.29
C ASN A 29 7.08 12.09 6.11
N ILE A 30 8.36 12.20 5.76
CA ILE A 30 8.95 13.48 5.34
C ILE A 30 8.18 14.05 4.15
N LEU A 31 7.96 13.25 3.10
CA LEU A 31 7.16 13.64 1.94
C LEU A 31 5.75 14.11 2.35
N TYR A 32 5.08 13.34 3.22
CA TYR A 32 3.73 13.66 3.71
C TYR A 32 3.64 15.02 4.37
N TYR A 33 4.62 15.37 5.21
CA TYR A 33 4.63 16.62 5.98
C TYR A 33 5.23 17.81 5.24
N THR A 34 6.10 17.59 4.27
CA THR A 34 6.94 18.67 3.72
C THR A 34 6.91 18.80 2.21
N GLY A 35 6.54 17.77 1.47
CA GLY A 35 6.55 17.76 0.01
C GLY A 35 7.82 17.19 -0.62
N THR A 36 8.86 16.92 0.15
CA THR A 36 10.10 16.33 -0.35
C THR A 36 10.39 14.98 0.29
N ALA A 37 10.97 14.05 -0.47
CA ALA A 37 11.48 12.77 0.04
C ALA A 37 13.03 12.78 0.18
N GLN A 38 13.67 13.93 0.04
CA GLN A 38 15.12 14.03 0.22
C GLN A 38 15.53 13.60 1.63
N PRO A 39 16.70 12.95 1.79
CA PRO A 39 17.18 12.50 3.09
C PRO A 39 17.18 13.65 4.10
N SER A 40 16.31 13.59 5.11
CA SER A 40 16.06 14.71 6.02
C SER A 40 15.69 14.21 7.41
N TYR A 41 15.72 15.15 8.37
CA TYR A 41 15.07 15.02 9.67
C TYR A 41 14.07 16.18 9.83
N LEU A 42 12.82 15.87 10.09
CA LEU A 42 11.82 16.85 10.48
C LEU A 42 11.70 16.83 12.01
N VAL A 43 12.10 17.92 12.64
CA VAL A 43 11.89 18.15 14.09
C VAL A 43 10.62 18.94 14.25
N VAL A 44 9.67 18.42 15.01
CA VAL A 44 8.40 19.09 15.32
C VAL A 44 8.30 19.23 16.84
N LEU A 45 8.19 20.45 17.30
CA LEU A 45 7.93 20.81 18.70
C LEU A 45 6.48 21.32 18.84
N PRO A 46 5.98 21.51 20.04
CA PRO A 46 4.64 22.05 20.26
C PRO A 46 4.32 23.35 19.52
N ASP A 47 5.30 24.23 19.38
CA ASP A 47 5.16 25.60 18.88
C ASP A 47 5.95 25.91 17.60
N GLU A 48 6.86 25.04 17.20
CA GLU A 48 7.70 25.24 16.01
C GLU A 48 8.02 23.92 15.30
N TYR A 49 8.56 24.01 14.09
CA TYR A 49 9.14 22.88 13.39
C TYR A 49 10.27 23.34 12.47
N ILE A 50 11.22 22.44 12.21
CA ILE A 50 12.31 22.66 11.25
C ILE A 50 12.60 21.37 10.49
N LEU A 51 12.72 21.49 9.17
CA LEU A 51 13.21 20.42 8.29
C LEU A 51 14.72 20.57 8.12
N TYR A 52 15.49 19.58 8.54
CA TYR A 52 16.92 19.49 8.33
C TYR A 52 17.21 18.57 7.14
N VAL A 53 17.55 19.16 6.00
CA VAL A 53 17.92 18.43 4.79
C VAL A 53 19.37 17.96 4.89
N ARG A 54 19.59 16.67 4.77
CA ARG A 54 20.93 16.06 4.88
C ARG A 54 21.68 16.06 3.56
N SER A 55 20.93 16.03 2.44
CA SER A 55 21.47 16.03 1.09
C SER A 55 20.38 16.46 0.11
N GLY A 56 20.78 17.14 -0.97
CA GLY A 56 19.83 17.57 -2.00
C GLY A 56 18.99 18.79 -1.61
N LEU A 57 19.59 19.76 -0.91
CA LEU A 57 18.87 20.96 -0.44
C LEU A 57 18.15 21.69 -1.58
N ASP A 58 18.81 21.90 -2.73
CA ASP A 58 18.22 22.61 -3.87
C ASP A 58 16.98 21.89 -4.40
N PHE A 59 17.02 20.56 -4.48
CA PHE A 59 15.85 19.75 -4.84
C PHE A 59 14.75 19.91 -3.79
N ALA A 60 15.08 19.77 -2.51
CA ALA A 60 14.09 19.94 -1.45
C ALA A 60 13.41 21.31 -1.52
N LEU A 61 14.18 22.40 -1.71
CA LEU A 61 13.65 23.77 -1.78
C LEU A 61 12.74 24.05 -2.98
N ASN A 62 12.84 23.22 -4.04
CA ASN A 62 11.95 23.30 -5.20
C ASN A 62 10.63 22.56 -4.98
N ASP A 63 10.63 21.49 -4.17
CA ASP A 63 9.51 20.56 -4.05
C ASP A 63 8.61 20.85 -2.83
N ILE A 64 9.18 21.49 -1.78
CA ILE A 64 8.49 21.70 -0.50
C ILE A 64 7.28 22.63 -0.63
N PHE A 65 6.26 22.33 0.16
CA PHE A 65 5.11 23.22 0.39
C PHE A 65 5.14 23.91 1.77
N ILE A 66 6.18 23.67 2.57
CA ILE A 66 6.43 24.40 3.83
C ILE A 66 7.27 25.66 3.54
N PRO A 67 7.22 26.69 4.41
CA PRO A 67 8.03 27.89 4.26
C PRO A 67 9.54 27.60 4.21
N LYS A 68 10.26 28.22 3.27
CA LYS A 68 11.70 27.99 3.06
C LYS A 68 12.55 28.33 4.28
N GLU A 69 12.15 29.29 5.08
CA GLU A 69 12.78 29.67 6.35
C GLU A 69 12.73 28.58 7.43
N LYS A 70 11.85 27.58 7.25
CA LYS A 70 11.77 26.37 8.08
C LYS A 70 12.69 25.24 7.60
N VAL A 71 13.49 25.48 6.57
CA VAL A 71 14.41 24.48 6.01
C VAL A 71 15.85 24.88 6.27
N LYS A 72 16.66 23.94 6.75
CA LYS A 72 18.09 24.12 7.00
C LYS A 72 18.87 22.94 6.46
N GLU A 73 20.11 23.18 6.02
CA GLU A 73 21.03 22.09 5.70
C GLU A 73 21.78 21.66 6.96
N GLU A 74 21.64 20.42 7.38
CA GLU A 74 22.46 19.79 8.42
C GLU A 74 22.41 18.25 8.28
N ARG A 75 23.60 17.66 8.17
CA ARG A 75 23.75 16.21 8.01
C ARG A 75 23.85 15.46 9.33
N ARG A 76 24.33 16.16 10.37
CA ARG A 76 24.74 15.54 11.64
C ARG A 76 23.61 15.62 12.65
N LEU A 77 23.03 14.46 12.97
CA LEU A 77 21.98 14.38 13.99
C LEU A 77 22.44 14.94 15.35
N GLY A 78 23.73 14.85 15.67
CA GLY A 78 24.29 15.45 16.88
C GLY A 78 24.14 16.99 16.93
N LYS A 79 24.30 17.67 15.79
CA LYS A 79 24.09 19.14 15.74
C LYS A 79 22.61 19.51 15.88
N ILE A 80 21.73 18.67 15.33
CA ILE A 80 20.28 18.82 15.51
C ILE A 80 19.93 18.62 16.98
N SER A 81 20.51 17.61 17.63
CA SER A 81 20.30 17.35 19.06
C SER A 81 20.77 18.55 19.90
N GLU A 82 22.00 19.06 19.70
CA GLU A 82 22.53 20.23 20.39
C GLU A 82 21.55 21.43 20.32
N ALA A 83 20.87 21.62 19.21
CA ALA A 83 19.93 22.72 19.01
C ALA A 83 18.63 22.60 19.82
N PHE A 84 18.18 21.39 20.15
CA PHE A 84 16.86 21.17 20.74
C PHE A 84 16.88 20.44 22.08
N LEU A 85 17.98 19.80 22.49
CA LEU A 85 18.04 18.94 23.66
C LEU A 85 17.53 19.62 24.93
N THR A 86 17.99 20.81 25.22
CA THR A 86 17.56 21.57 26.41
C THR A 86 16.05 21.84 26.37
N LYS A 87 15.52 22.26 25.22
CA LYS A 87 14.09 22.53 25.04
C LYS A 87 13.24 21.29 25.25
N ILE A 88 13.69 20.16 24.71
CA ILE A 88 13.02 18.86 24.87
C ILE A 88 13.05 18.40 26.33
N GLN A 89 14.19 18.51 27.01
CA GLN A 89 14.32 18.13 28.42
C GLN A 89 13.42 18.96 29.34
N LEU A 90 13.35 20.28 29.10
CA LEU A 90 12.44 21.17 29.83
C LEU A 90 10.96 20.85 29.61
N SER A 91 10.63 20.20 28.48
CA SER A 91 9.28 19.73 28.15
C SER A 91 9.02 18.29 28.57
N GLY A 92 9.79 17.73 29.49
CA GLY A 92 9.58 16.37 30.05
C GLY A 92 10.44 15.26 29.43
N GLY A 93 11.34 15.61 28.48
CA GLY A 93 12.35 14.68 27.95
C GLY A 93 11.83 13.54 27.06
N GLN A 94 10.58 13.58 26.59
CA GLN A 94 10.03 12.54 25.73
C GLN A 94 10.10 12.95 24.26
N ILE A 95 10.65 12.06 23.42
CA ILE A 95 10.79 12.26 21.96
C ILE A 95 9.98 11.19 21.21
N GLY A 96 9.03 11.63 20.40
CA GLY A 96 8.32 10.76 19.46
C GLY A 96 9.21 10.41 18.28
N VAL A 97 9.35 9.12 17.95
CA VAL A 97 10.12 8.61 16.81
C VAL A 97 9.40 7.44 16.13
N GLU A 98 9.83 7.07 14.95
CA GLU A 98 9.23 6.01 14.13
C GLU A 98 9.90 4.67 14.43
N LEU A 99 9.61 4.07 15.62
CA LEU A 99 10.32 2.88 16.12
C LEU A 99 10.11 1.62 15.28
N ASP A 100 9.07 1.58 14.48
CA ASP A 100 8.74 0.42 13.63
C ASP A 100 9.61 0.31 12.37
N ILE A 101 10.36 1.37 12.03
CA ILE A 101 11.24 1.40 10.86
C ILE A 101 12.69 1.79 11.18
N LEU A 102 12.97 2.25 12.38
CA LEU A 102 14.34 2.51 12.80
C LEU A 102 15.08 1.18 13.03
N THR A 103 16.29 1.08 12.52
CA THR A 103 17.17 -0.02 12.91
C THR A 103 17.61 0.12 14.37
N ALA A 104 17.95 -0.98 15.01
CA ALA A 104 18.48 -0.96 16.39
C ALA A 104 19.71 -0.04 16.51
N GLU A 105 20.60 -0.03 15.51
CA GLU A 105 21.76 0.83 15.48
C GLU A 105 21.39 2.32 15.44
N GLN A 106 20.44 2.70 14.58
CA GLN A 106 19.93 4.08 14.52
C GLN A 106 19.31 4.49 15.85
N PHE A 107 18.51 3.64 16.46
CA PHE A 107 17.88 3.90 17.76
C PHE A 107 18.92 4.07 18.87
N LEU A 108 19.90 3.17 18.96
CA LEU A 108 20.98 3.26 19.95
C LEU A 108 21.84 4.51 19.76
N ASN A 109 22.06 4.92 18.51
CA ASN A 109 22.75 6.19 18.22
C ASN A 109 21.90 7.41 18.67
N MET A 110 20.59 7.40 18.42
CA MET A 110 19.69 8.45 18.93
C MET A 110 19.75 8.56 20.45
N LYS A 111 19.72 7.43 21.17
CA LYS A 111 19.86 7.43 22.64
C LYS A 111 21.16 8.08 23.15
N LYS A 112 22.27 7.90 22.41
CA LYS A 112 23.54 8.56 22.76
C LYS A 112 23.50 10.07 22.50
N LEU A 113 22.82 10.49 21.43
CA LEU A 113 22.75 11.90 21.01
C LEU A 113 21.72 12.71 21.78
N PHE A 114 20.73 12.08 22.40
CA PHE A 114 19.70 12.71 23.22
C PHE A 114 19.73 12.16 24.65
N PRO A 115 20.81 12.42 25.42
CA PRO A 115 20.94 11.89 26.77
C PRO A 115 19.83 12.39 27.70
N GLY A 116 19.31 11.49 28.53
CA GLY A 116 18.23 11.83 29.46
C GLY A 116 16.84 11.95 28.80
N CYS A 117 16.70 11.58 27.53
CA CYS A 117 15.41 11.54 26.85
C CYS A 117 14.89 10.11 26.71
N ASP A 118 13.58 9.96 26.82
CA ASP A 118 12.85 8.74 26.51
C ASP A 118 12.27 8.80 25.09
N PHE A 119 12.20 7.63 24.44
CA PHE A 119 11.72 7.53 23.06
C PHE A 119 10.38 6.78 22.99
N ILE A 120 9.40 7.44 22.37
CA ILE A 120 8.04 6.95 22.24
C ILE A 120 7.74 6.67 20.76
N ASN A 121 7.11 5.53 20.45
CA ASN A 121 6.69 5.24 19.07
C ASN A 121 5.50 6.12 18.67
N ILE A 122 5.71 6.97 17.65
CA ILE A 122 4.65 7.82 17.08
C ILE A 122 4.18 7.35 15.69
N SER A 123 4.71 6.26 15.16
CA SER A 123 4.27 5.74 13.86
C SER A 123 2.77 5.53 13.77
N PRO A 124 2.08 4.99 14.80
CA PRO A 124 0.62 4.86 14.75
C PRO A 124 -0.11 6.20 14.59
N LEU A 125 0.41 7.30 15.17
CA LEU A 125 -0.20 8.63 15.06
C LEU A 125 -0.10 9.17 13.64
N ILE A 126 1.06 8.99 13.01
CA ILE A 126 1.31 9.45 11.65
C ILE A 126 0.48 8.62 10.67
N LEU A 127 0.45 7.31 10.83
CA LEU A 127 -0.34 6.41 10.00
C LEU A 127 -1.84 6.70 10.13
N GLU A 128 -2.33 6.98 11.35
CA GLU A 128 -3.73 7.38 11.57
C GLU A 128 -4.08 8.65 10.80
N GLN A 129 -3.17 9.63 10.81
CA GLN A 129 -3.35 10.88 10.07
C GLN A 129 -3.33 10.66 8.55
N ARG A 130 -2.55 9.69 8.03
CA ARG A 130 -2.44 9.35 6.61
C ARG A 130 -3.65 8.56 6.07
N LYS A 131 -4.47 7.94 6.92
CA LYS A 131 -5.66 7.20 6.49
C LYS A 131 -6.64 8.09 5.73
N ILE A 132 -6.90 9.31 6.21
CA ILE A 132 -7.83 10.27 5.60
C ILE A 132 -7.12 10.98 4.45
N LYS A 133 -7.57 10.71 3.24
CA LYS A 133 -6.99 11.28 2.01
C LYS A 133 -7.63 12.63 1.69
N THR A 134 -6.81 13.59 1.36
CA THR A 134 -7.26 14.88 0.81
C THR A 134 -7.67 14.71 -0.65
N ALA A 135 -8.42 15.67 -1.19
CA ALA A 135 -8.76 15.69 -2.61
C ALA A 135 -7.52 15.68 -3.52
N LEU A 136 -6.42 16.33 -3.08
CA LEU A 136 -5.14 16.31 -3.82
C LEU A 136 -4.51 14.92 -3.81
N GLU A 137 -4.48 14.25 -2.66
CA GLU A 137 -3.97 12.87 -2.57
C GLU A 137 -4.80 11.89 -3.42
N VAL A 138 -6.12 12.03 -3.39
CA VAL A 138 -7.01 11.23 -4.25
C VAL A 138 -6.73 11.50 -5.74
N ALA A 139 -6.43 12.74 -6.12
CA ALA A 139 -6.08 13.07 -7.50
C ALA A 139 -4.77 12.39 -7.93
N GLU A 140 -3.75 12.33 -7.06
CA GLU A 140 -2.50 11.62 -7.35
C GLU A 140 -2.70 10.10 -7.42
N ILE A 141 -3.50 9.52 -6.51
CA ILE A 141 -3.89 8.11 -6.55
C ILE A 141 -4.60 7.77 -7.88
N LYS A 142 -5.47 8.64 -8.38
CA LYS A 142 -6.13 8.45 -9.68
C LYS A 142 -5.14 8.42 -10.86
N LYS A 143 -4.05 9.19 -10.82
CA LYS A 143 -2.99 9.11 -11.84
C LYS A 143 -2.28 7.74 -11.77
N ALA A 144 -2.03 7.22 -10.56
CA ALA A 144 -1.50 5.87 -10.42
C ALA A 144 -2.48 4.80 -10.96
N CYS A 145 -3.80 4.96 -10.76
CA CYS A 145 -4.82 4.09 -11.36
C CYS A 145 -4.81 4.16 -12.91
N GLN A 146 -4.52 5.32 -13.50
CA GLN A 146 -4.35 5.44 -14.95
C GLN A 146 -3.13 4.67 -15.45
N ALA A 147 -2.02 4.73 -14.72
CA ALA A 147 -0.82 3.95 -15.05
C ALA A 147 -1.07 2.44 -14.97
N ILE A 148 -1.81 1.97 -13.96
CA ILE A 148 -2.23 0.55 -13.88
C ILE A 148 -3.10 0.13 -15.07
N HIS A 149 -4.02 0.98 -15.50
CA HIS A 149 -4.87 0.69 -16.66
C HIS A 149 -4.07 0.53 -17.96
N ALA A 150 -2.98 1.30 -18.13
CA ALA A 150 -2.08 1.11 -19.27
C ALA A 150 -1.44 -0.30 -19.30
N GLY A 151 -1.19 -0.87 -18.12
CA GLY A 151 -0.75 -2.27 -18.00
C GLY A 151 -1.79 -3.28 -18.48
N HIS A 152 -3.06 -3.03 -18.17
CA HIS A 152 -4.17 -3.85 -18.70
C HIS A 152 -4.21 -3.83 -20.24
N GLU A 153 -4.10 -2.66 -20.87
CA GLU A 153 -4.04 -2.55 -22.32
C GLU A 153 -2.83 -3.32 -22.90
N ALA A 154 -1.70 -3.32 -22.18
CA ALA A 154 -0.55 -4.12 -22.58
C ALA A 154 -0.83 -5.63 -22.47
N VAL A 155 -1.58 -6.08 -21.47
CA VAL A 155 -2.02 -7.50 -21.41
C VAL A 155 -2.86 -7.84 -22.61
N LEU A 156 -3.89 -7.04 -22.93
CA LEU A 156 -4.79 -7.30 -24.08
C LEU A 156 -4.04 -7.40 -25.41
N SER A 157 -2.96 -6.64 -25.57
CA SER A 157 -2.18 -6.63 -26.82
C SER A 157 -1.08 -7.70 -26.88
N THR A 158 -0.64 -8.24 -25.74
CA THR A 158 0.56 -9.08 -25.65
C THR A 158 0.24 -10.53 -25.29
N LEU A 159 -0.78 -10.76 -24.44
CA LEU A 159 -1.11 -12.08 -23.93
C LEU A 159 -1.56 -13.01 -25.08
N LYS A 160 -0.90 -14.14 -25.17
CA LYS A 160 -1.21 -15.23 -26.11
C LYS A 160 -0.54 -16.52 -25.68
N GLU A 161 -0.95 -17.63 -26.27
CA GLU A 161 -0.26 -18.90 -26.06
C GLU A 161 1.23 -18.84 -26.43
N GLY A 162 2.04 -19.48 -25.63
CA GLY A 162 3.48 -19.69 -25.86
C GLY A 162 4.41 -18.61 -25.30
N ILE A 163 3.92 -17.43 -24.94
CA ILE A 163 4.75 -16.43 -24.22
C ILE A 163 4.96 -16.90 -22.78
N THR A 164 6.02 -16.43 -22.15
CA THR A 164 6.29 -16.69 -20.74
C THR A 164 5.57 -15.67 -19.84
N GLU A 165 5.36 -16.03 -18.57
CA GLU A 165 4.90 -15.08 -17.54
C GLU A 165 5.82 -13.87 -17.46
N LEU A 166 7.15 -14.07 -17.62
CA LEU A 166 8.14 -13.00 -17.60
C LEU A 166 8.01 -12.05 -18.80
N GLU A 167 7.78 -12.56 -20.01
CA GLU A 167 7.55 -11.71 -21.20
C GLU A 167 6.30 -10.86 -21.05
N LEU A 168 5.22 -11.45 -20.50
CA LEU A 168 4.00 -10.69 -20.18
C LEU A 168 4.27 -9.62 -19.14
N ALA A 169 4.98 -9.97 -18.06
CA ALA A 169 5.36 -9.00 -17.01
C ALA A 169 6.17 -7.83 -17.56
N ALA A 170 7.16 -8.13 -18.40
CA ALA A 170 7.99 -7.10 -19.04
C ALA A 170 7.14 -6.11 -19.89
N ALA A 171 6.14 -6.63 -20.62
CA ALA A 171 5.23 -5.78 -21.41
C ALA A 171 4.37 -4.88 -20.53
N VAL A 172 3.79 -5.43 -19.45
CA VAL A 172 2.99 -4.68 -18.46
C VAL A 172 3.83 -3.64 -17.74
N GLU A 173 5.00 -4.00 -17.23
CA GLU A 173 5.92 -3.08 -16.56
C GLU A 173 6.38 -1.93 -17.48
N ASN A 174 6.67 -2.24 -18.75
CA ASN A 174 7.01 -1.22 -19.73
C ASN A 174 5.84 -0.22 -19.93
N ALA A 175 4.61 -0.71 -20.06
CA ALA A 175 3.44 0.14 -20.21
C ALA A 175 3.21 1.02 -18.98
N HIS A 176 3.34 0.47 -17.77
CA HIS A 176 3.28 1.23 -16.51
C HIS A 176 4.34 2.33 -16.47
N ARG A 177 5.60 2.03 -16.86
CA ARG A 177 6.69 3.02 -16.91
C ARG A 177 6.39 4.16 -17.85
N LEU A 178 5.92 3.86 -19.06
CA LEU A 178 5.56 4.87 -20.06
C LEU A 178 4.35 5.72 -19.63
N ALA A 179 3.48 5.17 -18.79
CA ALA A 179 2.33 5.87 -18.21
C ALA A 179 2.66 6.67 -16.93
N GLY A 180 3.94 6.75 -16.53
CA GLY A 180 4.41 7.58 -15.42
C GLY A 180 4.72 6.83 -14.12
N HIS A 181 4.64 5.50 -14.10
CA HIS A 181 5.05 4.74 -12.92
C HIS A 181 6.53 4.97 -12.58
N GLU A 182 6.83 5.31 -11.32
CA GLU A 182 8.17 5.67 -10.84
C GLU A 182 9.13 4.47 -10.72
N GLY A 183 8.63 3.24 -10.96
CA GLY A 183 9.46 2.04 -11.10
C GLY A 183 9.83 1.36 -9.80
N ILE A 184 9.23 1.76 -8.70
CA ILE A 184 9.37 1.13 -7.39
C ILE A 184 8.01 1.16 -6.67
N PHE A 185 7.90 0.46 -5.56
CA PHE A 185 6.82 0.64 -4.60
C PHE A 185 7.38 0.59 -3.18
N PHE A 186 6.63 1.15 -2.23
CA PHE A 186 7.03 1.22 -0.84
C PHE A 186 6.10 0.38 0.01
N ILE A 187 6.68 -0.49 0.83
CA ILE A 187 6.00 -1.27 1.86
C ILE A 187 6.71 -1.03 3.18
N ARG A 188 5.92 -0.80 4.24
CA ARG A 188 6.44 -0.56 5.60
C ARG A 188 6.78 -1.87 6.32
N GLN A 189 7.56 -2.70 5.66
CA GLN A 189 8.00 -3.99 6.18
C GLN A 189 9.48 -4.18 5.87
N PRO A 190 10.34 -4.36 6.89
CA PRO A 190 11.73 -4.71 6.68
C PRO A 190 11.86 -6.02 5.90
N ASP A 191 12.87 -6.08 5.03
CA ASP A 191 13.21 -7.27 4.23
C ASP A 191 12.05 -7.81 3.37
N PHE A 192 11.10 -6.92 3.02
CA PHE A 192 10.08 -7.26 2.04
C PHE A 192 10.65 -7.09 0.63
N PHE A 193 10.65 -8.15 -0.13
CA PHE A 193 10.98 -8.13 -1.54
C PHE A 193 10.01 -9.00 -2.33
N MET A 194 9.62 -8.50 -3.46
CA MET A 194 8.83 -9.17 -4.47
C MET A 194 9.26 -8.59 -5.81
N SER A 195 9.26 -9.37 -6.88
CA SER A 195 9.37 -8.75 -8.20
C SER A 195 8.17 -7.78 -8.36
N ARG A 196 8.19 -6.90 -9.32
CA ARG A 196 7.24 -5.76 -9.49
C ARG A 196 5.76 -6.02 -9.15
N GLY A 197 5.38 -7.25 -8.91
CA GLY A 197 4.06 -7.75 -8.58
C GLY A 197 3.84 -9.12 -9.21
N PRO A 198 2.87 -9.92 -8.73
CA PRO A 198 2.60 -11.22 -9.30
C PRO A 198 1.99 -11.11 -10.69
N ILE A 199 2.64 -11.72 -11.69
CA ILE A 199 1.99 -12.27 -12.88
C ILE A 199 2.23 -13.76 -12.83
N THR A 200 1.16 -14.52 -12.78
CA THR A 200 1.24 -15.96 -12.58
C THR A 200 0.10 -16.68 -13.30
N SER A 201 0.33 -17.91 -13.74
CA SER A 201 -0.57 -18.63 -14.64
C SER A 201 -0.64 -20.11 -14.34
N GLY A 202 -1.78 -20.72 -14.65
CA GLY A 202 -1.98 -22.16 -14.58
C GLY A 202 -1.54 -22.76 -13.25
N PRO A 203 -0.67 -23.83 -13.23
CA PRO A 203 -0.27 -24.49 -11.98
C PRO A 203 0.54 -23.61 -11.04
N ASN A 204 1.13 -22.49 -11.48
CA ASN A 204 1.84 -21.55 -10.60
C ASN A 204 0.89 -20.77 -9.68
N LEU A 205 -0.39 -20.66 -10.03
CA LEU A 205 -1.44 -20.04 -9.20
C LEU A 205 -1.63 -20.73 -7.84
N PHE A 206 -1.28 -22.01 -7.76
CA PHE A 206 -1.39 -22.80 -6.51
C PHE A 206 -0.12 -22.76 -5.65
N LYS A 207 0.94 -22.13 -6.16
CA LYS A 207 2.20 -21.99 -5.45
C LYS A 207 2.21 -20.67 -4.65
N ILE A 208 2.57 -20.78 -3.40
CA ILE A 208 2.65 -19.66 -2.49
C ILE A 208 4.06 -19.58 -1.97
N SER A 209 4.68 -18.43 -2.07
CA SER A 209 6.04 -18.19 -1.59
C SER A 209 6.18 -16.79 -0.96
N GLY A 210 7.26 -16.57 -0.24
CA GLY A 210 7.54 -15.29 0.42
C GLY A 210 6.58 -14.98 1.56
N VAL A 211 6.36 -13.70 1.80
CA VAL A 211 5.36 -13.20 2.74
C VAL A 211 4.00 -13.22 2.04
N VAL A 212 3.11 -14.08 2.54
CA VAL A 212 1.85 -14.40 1.86
C VAL A 212 0.75 -13.45 2.30
N TYR A 213 0.44 -12.49 1.46
CA TYR A 213 -0.78 -11.69 1.58
C TYR A 213 -1.75 -11.97 0.42
N THR A 214 -1.26 -12.52 -0.70
CA THR A 214 -1.99 -12.72 -1.94
C THR A 214 -1.47 -13.93 -2.72
N ILE A 215 -1.95 -14.15 -3.95
CA ILE A 215 -1.43 -15.14 -4.91
C ILE A 215 -0.09 -14.63 -5.44
N THR A 216 1.00 -15.33 -5.14
CA THR A 216 2.36 -14.80 -5.35
C THR A 216 3.03 -15.27 -6.64
N GLY A 217 2.64 -16.42 -7.18
CA GLY A 217 3.46 -17.10 -8.19
C GLY A 217 4.76 -17.68 -7.61
N VAL A 218 5.75 -17.96 -8.47
CA VAL A 218 6.98 -18.68 -8.09
C VAL A 218 8.26 -17.89 -8.27
N GLY A 219 8.23 -16.76 -9.00
CA GLY A 219 9.42 -15.96 -9.30
C GLY A 219 10.44 -16.65 -10.21
N LEU A 220 11.61 -16.03 -10.35
CA LEU A 220 12.68 -16.52 -11.22
C LEU A 220 13.70 -17.39 -10.49
N SER A 221 13.84 -17.24 -9.18
CA SER A 221 14.86 -17.95 -8.40
C SER A 221 14.51 -17.95 -6.91
N PRO A 222 15.19 -18.80 -6.11
CA PRO A 222 15.03 -18.77 -4.66
C PRO A 222 15.37 -17.41 -3.99
N ALA A 223 16.12 -16.54 -4.68
CA ALA A 223 16.45 -15.21 -4.16
C ALA A 223 15.26 -14.24 -4.23
N VAL A 224 14.37 -14.41 -5.23
CA VAL A 224 13.12 -13.67 -5.38
C VAL A 224 12.02 -14.69 -5.73
N PRO A 225 11.43 -15.33 -4.72
CA PRO A 225 10.57 -16.51 -4.92
C PRO A 225 9.10 -16.16 -5.25
N ALA A 226 8.80 -14.91 -5.52
CA ALA A 226 7.48 -14.42 -5.86
C ALA A 226 7.52 -13.61 -7.17
N GLY A 227 6.44 -13.66 -7.94
CA GLY A 227 6.33 -12.95 -9.22
C GLY A 227 6.36 -13.88 -10.44
N PRO A 228 6.53 -13.30 -11.65
CA PRO A 228 6.54 -14.04 -12.90
C PRO A 228 7.73 -15.00 -13.02
N SER A 229 7.52 -16.10 -13.76
CA SER A 229 8.52 -17.11 -14.03
C SER A 229 8.76 -17.28 -15.53
N GLN A 230 9.67 -18.22 -15.89
CA GLN A 230 9.91 -18.66 -17.29
C GLN A 230 8.83 -19.64 -17.79
N ARG A 231 7.78 -19.91 -17.01
CA ARG A 231 6.69 -20.79 -17.47
C ARG A 231 6.02 -20.19 -18.69
N LYS A 232 5.85 -21.01 -19.73
CA LYS A 232 5.05 -20.67 -20.90
C LYS A 232 3.57 -20.77 -20.57
N ILE A 233 2.82 -19.77 -20.99
CA ILE A 233 1.36 -19.70 -20.87
C ILE A 233 0.76 -20.56 -21.99
N ASN A 234 -0.20 -21.40 -21.64
CA ASN A 234 -0.89 -22.30 -22.58
C ASN A 234 -2.35 -21.88 -22.76
N THR A 235 -2.94 -22.28 -23.88
CA THR A 235 -4.39 -22.18 -24.08
C THR A 235 -5.13 -22.87 -22.94
N GLY A 236 -6.12 -22.21 -22.36
CA GLY A 236 -6.90 -22.65 -21.20
C GLY A 236 -6.32 -22.27 -19.85
N ASP A 237 -5.10 -21.74 -19.81
CA ASP A 237 -4.57 -21.21 -18.54
C ASP A 237 -5.36 -19.98 -18.07
N ILE A 238 -5.62 -19.93 -16.77
CA ILE A 238 -6.01 -18.70 -16.08
C ILE A 238 -4.73 -17.95 -15.69
N ILE A 239 -4.75 -16.64 -15.88
CA ILE A 239 -3.65 -15.74 -15.57
C ILE A 239 -4.14 -14.68 -14.60
N ILE A 240 -3.42 -14.48 -13.50
CA ILE A 240 -3.59 -13.36 -12.57
C ILE A 240 -2.52 -12.33 -12.86
N VAL A 241 -2.94 -11.09 -13.08
CA VAL A 241 -2.06 -9.93 -13.22
C VAL A 241 -2.35 -8.98 -12.06
N ASP A 242 -1.37 -8.83 -11.19
CA ASP A 242 -1.44 -8.11 -9.92
C ASP A 242 -0.13 -7.31 -9.76
N ILE A 243 -0.07 -6.16 -10.41
CA ILE A 243 1.13 -5.32 -10.41
C ILE A 243 0.75 -3.90 -10.00
N PRO A 244 1.21 -3.43 -8.83
CA PRO A 244 0.95 -2.09 -8.37
C PRO A 244 1.70 -1.03 -9.19
N THR A 245 1.24 0.22 -9.10
CA THR A 245 1.94 1.38 -9.65
C THR A 245 2.17 2.45 -8.58
N LEU A 246 3.15 3.31 -8.84
CA LEU A 246 3.48 4.47 -8.02
C LEU A 246 3.62 5.68 -8.94
N VAL A 247 2.83 6.73 -8.72
CA VAL A 247 2.92 8.00 -9.46
C VAL A 247 2.89 9.16 -8.47
N ASN A 248 3.85 10.07 -8.59
CA ASN A 248 4.00 11.21 -7.68
C ASN A 248 3.98 10.82 -6.19
N GLY A 249 4.59 9.66 -5.88
CA GLY A 249 4.69 9.12 -4.52
C GLY A 249 3.43 8.40 -3.99
N TYR A 250 2.33 8.32 -4.75
CA TYR A 250 1.10 7.62 -4.37
C TYR A 250 0.92 6.33 -5.16
N HIS A 251 0.50 5.27 -4.45
CA HIS A 251 0.29 3.95 -5.03
C HIS A 251 -1.13 3.77 -5.57
N ALA A 252 -1.24 2.92 -6.57
CA ALA A 252 -2.46 2.21 -6.91
C ALA A 252 -2.19 0.71 -6.94
N ASP A 253 -3.24 -0.07 -6.62
CA ASP A 253 -3.23 -1.52 -6.65
C ASP A 253 -4.46 -2.05 -7.36
N GLN A 254 -4.28 -3.07 -8.18
CA GLN A 254 -5.35 -3.67 -8.95
C GLN A 254 -4.97 -5.06 -9.41
N THR A 255 -5.88 -6.00 -9.24
CA THR A 255 -5.75 -7.31 -9.87
C THR A 255 -6.87 -7.56 -10.87
N ARG A 256 -6.53 -8.20 -12.01
CA ARG A 256 -7.48 -8.74 -12.99
C ARG A 256 -7.14 -10.17 -13.33
N THR A 257 -8.19 -10.93 -13.66
CA THR A 257 -8.12 -12.33 -14.11
C THR A 257 -8.29 -12.38 -15.62
N TYR A 258 -7.41 -13.13 -16.27
CA TYR A 258 -7.40 -13.37 -17.72
C TYR A 258 -7.41 -14.86 -18.00
N CYS A 259 -7.82 -15.25 -19.24
CA CYS A 259 -7.71 -16.60 -19.76
C CYS A 259 -7.24 -16.55 -21.20
N VAL A 260 -6.30 -17.42 -21.59
CA VAL A 260 -5.97 -17.61 -23.00
C VAL A 260 -6.97 -18.59 -23.60
N GLY A 261 -7.71 -18.14 -24.60
CA GLY A 261 -8.85 -18.88 -25.15
C GLY A 261 -10.10 -18.75 -24.29
N LYS A 262 -10.87 -19.82 -24.19
CA LYS A 262 -12.15 -19.82 -23.47
C LYS A 262 -12.04 -20.50 -22.11
N ALA A 263 -12.44 -19.79 -21.08
CA ALA A 263 -12.56 -20.36 -19.74
C ALA A 263 -13.80 -21.26 -19.61
N GLY A 264 -13.72 -22.26 -18.74
CA GLY A 264 -14.86 -23.13 -18.46
C GLY A 264 -15.99 -22.42 -17.73
N LYS A 265 -17.24 -22.87 -17.93
CA LYS A 265 -18.42 -22.27 -17.26
C LYS A 265 -18.28 -22.19 -15.73
N ALA A 266 -17.63 -23.16 -15.11
CA ALA A 266 -17.43 -23.20 -13.66
C ALA A 266 -16.50 -22.07 -13.18
N ILE A 267 -15.44 -21.74 -13.92
CA ILE A 267 -14.56 -20.59 -13.65
C ILE A 267 -15.33 -19.28 -13.82
N HIS A 268 -16.12 -19.14 -14.87
CA HIS A 268 -16.96 -17.96 -15.05
C HIS A 268 -17.95 -17.77 -13.88
N SER A 269 -18.57 -18.85 -13.41
CA SER A 269 -19.45 -18.80 -12.23
C SER A 269 -18.68 -18.37 -10.98
N MET A 270 -17.49 -18.94 -10.76
CA MET A 270 -16.65 -18.58 -9.62
C MET A 270 -16.22 -17.11 -9.65
N TYR A 271 -15.86 -16.59 -10.83
CA TYR A 271 -15.51 -15.15 -11.00
C TYR A 271 -16.72 -14.23 -10.79
N ALA A 272 -17.91 -14.64 -11.31
CA ALA A 272 -19.13 -13.87 -11.12
C ALA A 272 -19.52 -13.78 -9.63
N ASP A 273 -19.37 -14.88 -8.88
CA ASP A 273 -19.61 -14.91 -7.43
C ASP A 273 -18.59 -14.06 -6.66
N LEU A 274 -17.30 -14.11 -7.06
CA LEU A 274 -16.27 -13.24 -6.50
C LEU A 274 -16.61 -11.75 -6.72
N LYS A 275 -16.99 -11.41 -7.95
CA LYS A 275 -17.43 -10.05 -8.29
C LYS A 275 -18.66 -9.62 -7.49
N ALA A 276 -19.62 -10.52 -7.29
CA ALA A 276 -20.81 -10.24 -6.49
C ALA A 276 -20.48 -9.97 -5.01
N ILE A 277 -19.42 -10.61 -4.47
CA ILE A 277 -18.92 -10.30 -3.12
C ILE A 277 -18.28 -8.91 -3.12
N ALA A 278 -17.44 -8.60 -4.11
CA ALA A 278 -16.80 -7.28 -4.23
C ALA A 278 -17.84 -6.15 -4.38
N ASP A 279 -18.85 -6.34 -5.24
CA ASP A 279 -19.93 -5.36 -5.44
C ASP A 279 -20.71 -5.16 -4.13
N HIS A 280 -21.03 -6.25 -3.43
CA HIS A 280 -21.72 -6.17 -2.13
C HIS A 280 -20.91 -5.39 -1.08
N LEU A 281 -19.59 -5.55 -1.02
CA LEU A 281 -18.73 -4.77 -0.14
C LEU A 281 -18.74 -3.28 -0.53
N ILE A 282 -18.55 -2.99 -1.82
CA ILE A 282 -18.53 -1.61 -2.33
C ILE A 282 -19.83 -0.87 -2.00
N GLU A 283 -20.96 -1.55 -2.11
CA GLU A 283 -22.29 -0.97 -1.83
C GLU A 283 -22.55 -0.76 -0.34
N ASN A 284 -21.99 -1.61 0.54
CA ASN A 284 -22.36 -1.64 1.96
C ASN A 284 -21.32 -1.08 2.92
N ILE A 285 -20.06 -0.86 2.50
CA ILE A 285 -19.08 -0.20 3.35
C ILE A 285 -19.51 1.25 3.59
N THR A 286 -19.64 1.63 4.86
CA THR A 286 -19.98 3.00 5.26
C THR A 286 -19.05 3.49 6.36
N PRO A 287 -18.79 4.81 6.46
CA PRO A 287 -18.03 5.38 7.56
C PRO A 287 -18.59 4.95 8.93
N GLY A 288 -17.71 4.64 9.86
CA GLY A 288 -18.01 4.14 11.19
C GLY A 288 -18.07 2.61 11.31
N MET A 289 -18.07 1.86 10.19
CA MET A 289 -18.03 0.39 10.25
C MET A 289 -16.65 -0.09 10.68
N ALA A 290 -16.61 -1.07 11.59
CA ALA A 290 -15.35 -1.72 11.97
C ALA A 290 -14.82 -2.62 10.86
N CYS A 291 -13.50 -2.66 10.68
CA CYS A 291 -12.84 -3.46 9.64
C CYS A 291 -13.17 -4.95 9.74
N ASN A 292 -13.24 -5.50 10.96
CA ASN A 292 -13.63 -6.89 11.18
C ASN A 292 -15.10 -7.18 10.85
N ASP A 293 -16.00 -6.20 10.94
CA ASP A 293 -17.38 -6.36 10.51
C ASP A 293 -17.48 -6.38 8.99
N ILE A 294 -16.69 -5.54 8.29
CA ILE A 294 -16.57 -5.57 6.83
C ILE A 294 -16.05 -6.95 6.37
N TYR A 295 -15.02 -7.49 7.04
CA TYR A 295 -14.55 -8.85 6.78
C TYR A 295 -15.66 -9.89 6.94
N ARG A 296 -16.44 -9.81 8.03
CA ARG A 296 -17.56 -10.73 8.26
C ARG A 296 -18.66 -10.62 7.22
N ILE A 297 -18.94 -9.43 6.70
CA ILE A 297 -19.90 -9.22 5.60
C ILE A 297 -19.43 -9.98 4.35
N ALA A 298 -18.15 -9.89 3.98
CA ALA A 298 -17.60 -10.63 2.84
C ALA A 298 -17.74 -12.15 3.03
N VAL A 299 -17.38 -12.67 4.21
CA VAL A 299 -17.48 -14.10 4.53
C VAL A 299 -18.93 -14.58 4.45
N LYS A 300 -19.89 -13.85 5.06
CA LYS A 300 -21.31 -14.17 5.00
C LYS A 300 -21.85 -14.19 3.57
N LYS A 301 -21.38 -13.25 2.73
CA LYS A 301 -21.79 -13.23 1.32
C LYS A 301 -21.21 -14.42 0.55
N ALA A 302 -19.97 -14.82 0.83
CA ALA A 302 -19.37 -16.02 0.27
C ALA A 302 -20.12 -17.31 0.70
N ASP A 303 -20.51 -17.39 1.97
CA ASP A 303 -21.32 -18.50 2.52
C ASP A 303 -22.69 -18.59 1.82
N ALA A 304 -23.34 -17.45 1.63
CA ALA A 304 -24.64 -17.39 0.93
C ALA A 304 -24.57 -17.79 -0.57
N LEU A 305 -23.38 -17.72 -1.16
CA LEU A 305 -23.09 -18.16 -2.53
C LEU A 305 -22.49 -19.58 -2.57
N GLU A 306 -22.44 -20.29 -1.45
CA GLU A 306 -21.85 -21.63 -1.29
C GLU A 306 -20.36 -21.68 -1.69
N ARG A 307 -19.62 -20.55 -1.47
CA ARG A 307 -18.19 -20.39 -1.80
C ARG A 307 -17.27 -20.38 -0.58
N GLN A 308 -17.73 -20.78 0.61
CA GLN A 308 -16.96 -20.76 1.87
C GLN A 308 -15.65 -21.57 1.80
N GLY A 309 -15.62 -22.63 1.01
CA GLY A 309 -14.41 -23.47 0.79
C GLY A 309 -13.42 -22.91 -0.23
N GLN A 310 -13.79 -21.86 -0.96
CA GLN A 310 -12.99 -21.27 -2.04
C GLN A 310 -12.56 -19.84 -1.73
N PHE A 311 -13.43 -19.06 -1.05
CA PHE A 311 -13.21 -17.64 -0.77
C PHE A 311 -12.02 -17.41 0.18
N GLN A 312 -11.06 -16.61 -0.27
CA GLN A 312 -9.80 -16.29 0.42
C GLN A 312 -8.97 -17.53 0.82
N HIS A 313 -9.13 -18.66 0.12
CA HIS A 313 -8.34 -19.84 0.33
C HIS A 313 -7.09 -19.84 -0.55
N PHE A 314 -6.00 -20.36 0.02
CA PHE A 314 -4.77 -20.70 -0.69
C PHE A 314 -4.68 -22.22 -0.84
N GLY A 315 -3.89 -22.70 -1.76
CA GLY A 315 -3.50 -24.11 -1.82
C GLY A 315 -2.97 -24.58 -0.44
N SER A 316 -3.06 -25.87 -0.15
CA SER A 316 -2.68 -26.43 1.18
C SER A 316 -3.63 -26.12 2.36
N GLY A 317 -4.87 -25.71 2.11
CA GLY A 317 -5.90 -25.51 3.14
C GLY A 317 -5.70 -24.26 4.00
N LYS A 318 -4.75 -23.38 3.67
CA LYS A 318 -4.59 -22.09 4.33
C LYS A 318 -5.65 -21.10 3.82
N ARG A 319 -6.07 -20.17 4.69
CA ARG A 319 -7.02 -19.11 4.36
C ARG A 319 -6.43 -17.75 4.72
N SER A 320 -6.58 -16.77 3.84
CA SER A 320 -6.33 -15.37 4.18
C SER A 320 -7.39 -14.87 5.15
N ARG A 321 -6.94 -14.12 6.15
CA ARG A 321 -7.81 -13.49 7.15
C ARG A 321 -7.94 -12.00 6.92
N LEU A 322 -7.54 -11.54 5.75
CA LEU A 322 -7.72 -10.17 5.28
C LEU A 322 -8.38 -10.19 3.89
N ILE A 323 -9.10 -9.14 3.58
CA ILE A 323 -9.82 -8.91 2.32
C ILE A 323 -9.49 -7.55 1.70
N GLY A 324 -8.54 -6.83 2.25
CA GLY A 324 -8.15 -5.52 1.75
C GLY A 324 -7.33 -4.73 2.77
N HIS A 325 -6.82 -3.62 2.30
CA HIS A 325 -5.94 -2.74 3.07
C HIS A 325 -6.06 -1.28 2.62
N GLY A 326 -5.68 -0.35 3.49
CA GLY A 326 -5.48 1.04 3.11
C GLY A 326 -4.28 1.16 2.15
N ILE A 327 -4.29 2.20 1.34
CA ILE A 327 -3.25 2.46 0.33
C ILE A 327 -3.02 3.96 0.20
N GLY A 328 -1.80 4.36 -0.12
CA GLY A 328 -1.42 5.76 -0.28
C GLY A 328 0.05 5.94 -0.58
N LEU A 329 0.80 6.53 0.34
CA LEU A 329 2.25 6.70 0.23
C LEU A 329 3.03 5.38 0.38
N GLU A 330 2.40 4.38 0.95
CA GLU A 330 2.86 2.99 0.97
C GLU A 330 1.78 2.11 0.34
N LEU A 331 2.19 1.01 -0.27
CA LEU A 331 1.27 0.08 -0.94
C LEU A 331 0.28 -0.50 0.07
N ASN A 332 0.77 -0.89 1.23
CA ASN A 332 0.00 -1.39 2.36
C ASN A 332 0.05 -0.40 3.53
N GLU A 333 -1.07 0.25 3.81
CA GLU A 333 -1.28 1.14 4.96
C GLU A 333 -2.48 0.67 5.80
N PRO A 334 -2.60 1.10 7.07
CA PRO A 334 -3.86 0.96 7.78
C PRO A 334 -5.01 1.71 7.06
N PRO A 335 -6.27 1.22 7.20
CA PRO A 335 -6.69 0.07 7.98
C PRO A 335 -6.44 -1.24 7.24
N ILE A 336 -6.46 -2.36 7.99
CA ILE A 336 -6.44 -3.70 7.40
C ILE A 336 -7.83 -4.32 7.54
N LEU A 337 -8.50 -4.58 6.44
CA LEU A 337 -9.81 -5.23 6.46
C LEU A 337 -9.64 -6.72 6.80
N SER A 338 -9.57 -7.02 8.08
CA SER A 338 -9.30 -8.36 8.60
C SER A 338 -10.19 -8.71 9.79
N GLU A 339 -10.24 -9.99 10.15
CA GLU A 339 -11.00 -10.43 11.32
C GLU A 339 -10.48 -9.85 12.64
N TYR A 340 -9.26 -9.30 12.67
CA TYR A 340 -8.57 -8.83 13.88
C TYR A 340 -8.56 -7.31 14.05
N ASP A 341 -8.80 -6.54 13.00
CA ASP A 341 -8.80 -5.08 13.06
C ASP A 341 -10.19 -4.58 13.43
N HIS A 342 -10.33 -4.00 14.62
CA HIS A 342 -11.57 -3.44 15.15
C HIS A 342 -11.67 -1.92 14.90
N SER A 343 -10.69 -1.31 14.21
CA SER A 343 -10.74 0.12 13.93
C SER A 343 -11.85 0.45 12.94
N PRO A 344 -12.50 1.61 13.09
CA PRO A 344 -13.52 2.03 12.13
C PRO A 344 -12.89 2.48 10.82
N VAL A 345 -13.61 2.26 9.74
CA VAL A 345 -13.37 2.91 8.45
C VAL A 345 -14.03 4.28 8.47
N GLU A 346 -13.33 5.31 8.02
CA GLU A 346 -13.85 6.67 8.00
C GLU A 346 -14.02 7.19 6.57
N GLU A 347 -14.73 8.31 6.43
CA GLU A 347 -14.87 8.99 5.16
C GLU A 347 -13.50 9.44 4.64
N ASP A 348 -13.32 9.42 3.32
CA ASP A 348 -12.07 9.74 2.63
C ASP A 348 -10.90 8.75 2.87
N TYR A 349 -11.17 7.55 3.40
CA TYR A 349 -10.21 6.46 3.31
C TYR A 349 -10.16 5.92 1.88
N VAL A 350 -8.96 5.59 1.40
CA VAL A 350 -8.78 4.81 0.16
C VAL A 350 -8.35 3.41 0.55
N ILE A 351 -9.09 2.43 0.07
CA ILE A 351 -8.94 1.01 0.42
C ILE A 351 -8.85 0.20 -0.86
N ALA A 352 -7.87 -0.69 -0.94
CA ALA A 352 -7.82 -1.78 -1.90
C ALA A 352 -8.61 -2.96 -1.35
N LEU A 353 -9.61 -3.43 -2.09
CA LEU A 353 -10.37 -4.64 -1.80
C LEU A 353 -9.75 -5.80 -2.58
N ASP A 354 -8.93 -6.59 -1.91
CA ASP A 354 -8.15 -7.70 -2.49
C ASP A 354 -8.85 -9.04 -2.23
N LEU A 355 -9.58 -9.53 -3.23
CA LEU A 355 -10.42 -10.72 -3.13
C LEU A 355 -9.99 -11.80 -4.11
N HIS A 356 -9.93 -13.03 -3.64
CA HIS A 356 -9.69 -14.19 -4.51
C HIS A 356 -10.53 -15.40 -4.10
N MET A 357 -10.69 -16.30 -5.04
CA MET A 357 -11.21 -17.65 -4.83
C MET A 357 -10.27 -18.68 -5.44
N LEU A 358 -10.05 -19.75 -4.72
CA LEU A 358 -9.25 -20.88 -5.17
C LEU A 358 -10.05 -22.16 -5.08
N ASP A 359 -10.09 -22.91 -6.19
CA ASP A 359 -10.58 -24.27 -6.28
C ASP A 359 -9.46 -25.14 -6.83
N GLU A 360 -9.14 -26.26 -6.16
CA GLU A 360 -8.00 -27.12 -6.53
C GLU A 360 -8.13 -27.76 -7.92
N VAL A 361 -9.34 -27.85 -8.44
CA VAL A 361 -9.62 -28.44 -9.76
C VAL A 361 -9.86 -27.38 -10.82
N LEU A 362 -10.60 -26.34 -10.49
CA LEU A 362 -11.00 -25.29 -11.43
C LEU A 362 -9.91 -24.25 -11.66
N GLY A 363 -9.15 -23.90 -10.63
CA GLY A 363 -8.13 -22.85 -10.69
C GLY A 363 -8.37 -21.71 -9.70
N VAL A 364 -7.80 -20.55 -10.02
CA VAL A 364 -7.85 -19.35 -9.17
C VAL A 364 -8.44 -18.19 -9.96
N VAL A 365 -9.33 -17.44 -9.32
CA VAL A 365 -9.78 -16.12 -9.79
C VAL A 365 -9.48 -15.07 -8.74
N LYS A 366 -9.08 -13.87 -9.18
CA LYS A 366 -8.77 -12.73 -8.30
C LYS A 366 -9.34 -11.46 -8.90
N LEU A 367 -9.87 -10.61 -8.03
CA LEU A 367 -10.39 -9.28 -8.37
C LEU A 367 -9.99 -8.31 -7.28
N GLU A 368 -9.30 -7.26 -7.66
CA GLU A 368 -8.92 -6.20 -6.74
C GLU A 368 -9.23 -4.84 -7.33
N ASP A 369 -9.86 -4.01 -6.52
CA ASP A 369 -10.21 -2.63 -6.86
C ASP A 369 -9.96 -1.69 -5.69
N MET A 370 -9.57 -0.49 -6.02
CA MET A 370 -9.48 0.59 -5.04
C MET A 370 -10.77 1.37 -4.95
N ILE A 371 -11.22 1.61 -3.73
CA ILE A 371 -12.38 2.43 -3.43
C ILE A 371 -12.02 3.64 -2.56
N LEU A 372 -12.66 4.77 -2.81
CA LEU A 372 -12.72 5.91 -1.92
C LEU A 372 -14.01 5.80 -1.10
N VAL A 373 -13.86 5.67 0.21
CA VAL A 373 -14.99 5.56 1.14
C VAL A 373 -15.71 6.89 1.25
N LYS A 374 -17.03 6.88 1.08
CA LYS A 374 -17.90 8.04 1.16
C LYS A 374 -19.16 7.76 1.99
N GLY A 375 -19.69 8.79 2.62
CA GLY A 375 -20.93 8.71 3.38
C GLY A 375 -22.15 8.33 2.53
N LYS A 376 -22.12 8.58 1.21
CA LYS A 376 -23.16 8.22 0.24
C LYS A 376 -22.52 7.65 -1.03
N GLY A 377 -22.44 6.32 -1.10
CA GLY A 377 -21.93 5.60 -2.26
C GLY A 377 -20.41 5.73 -2.44
N ASN A 378 -19.71 4.64 -2.26
CA ASN A 378 -18.27 4.58 -2.44
C ASN A 378 -17.89 4.77 -3.92
N GLN A 379 -16.77 5.43 -4.16
CA GLN A 379 -16.26 5.66 -5.51
C GLN A 379 -15.17 4.62 -5.83
N ILE A 380 -15.35 3.83 -6.87
CA ILE A 380 -14.28 3.00 -7.43
C ILE A 380 -13.27 3.93 -8.12
N LEU A 381 -12.01 3.82 -7.78
CA LEU A 381 -10.90 4.63 -8.34
C LEU A 381 -10.20 3.93 -9.50
N THR A 382 -10.14 2.60 -9.49
CA THR A 382 -9.60 1.76 -10.57
C THR A 382 -10.47 1.86 -11.81
N MET A 383 -9.85 1.95 -12.99
CA MET A 383 -10.55 2.26 -14.24
C MET A 383 -10.80 1.03 -15.13
N THR A 384 -10.01 -0.02 -14.94
CA THR A 384 -10.09 -1.23 -15.75
C THR A 384 -11.42 -1.94 -15.52
N PRO A 385 -12.13 -2.38 -16.58
CA PRO A 385 -13.37 -3.13 -16.43
C PRO A 385 -13.22 -4.31 -15.47
N ARG A 386 -14.30 -4.58 -14.73
CA ARG A 386 -14.35 -5.59 -13.65
C ARG A 386 -14.91 -6.90 -14.16
N GLU A 387 -14.30 -7.42 -15.20
CA GLU A 387 -14.70 -8.68 -15.85
C GLU A 387 -13.48 -9.61 -15.97
N MET A 388 -13.73 -10.86 -16.23
CA MET A 388 -12.70 -11.82 -16.63
C MET A 388 -12.48 -11.72 -18.13
N PHE A 389 -11.24 -11.53 -18.55
CA PHE A 389 -10.88 -11.30 -19.95
C PHE A 389 -10.47 -12.61 -20.62
N GLU A 390 -11.07 -12.90 -21.77
CA GLU A 390 -10.72 -14.04 -22.62
C GLU A 390 -10.02 -13.53 -23.90
N ILE A 391 -8.82 -14.02 -24.16
CA ILE A 391 -7.92 -13.56 -25.21
C ILE A 391 -7.52 -14.72 -26.12
#